data_596669ca723998a2162294097ed4b162
#
_entry.id   596669ca723998a2162294097ed4b162
#
_cell.length_a   1.000
_cell.length_b   1.000
_cell.length_c   1.000
_cell.angle_alpha   90.00
_cell.angle_beta   90.00
_cell.angle_gamma   90.00
#
_symmetry.space_group_name_H-M   'P 1'
#
loop_
_entity.id
_entity.type
_entity.pdbx_description
1 polymer ?
#
loop_
_entity_poly.entity_id
_entity_poly.type
_entity_poly.pdbx_seq_one_letter_code
_entity_poly.pdbx_strand_id
1 'polypeptide(L)'
;MENELYKIYSNLKSNQSIGIDGVSKQKLDEIIADEIAIIKRKIENNSYDFSFYKQKLLVKSINKTREISIPTLRDKIVLKYLFNEISNSFKENLTSKSHANMIINEVIKNRENFNAFIKVDIVNFFPSINHEILLEKLKTKIFDENILNLIKKTIKQTTVDQKTPNIERIKYNNPVGVPQGLSISGLLAEIYVNDLEVKYNNNNKLKFFRYVDDILILCNKDDLENIMINLESDFKDLKLTIHEFEENSTKSSYGNKDDIYEFLGYKFENELISVRNSSVQKMYTNLSKLFTLYKNNKFNSKNYFITRLNLKITGCIIENKKYGWINFFSNINDHRLLFQLDRFVRENCEKHNIKYDDIKKFSRAIYEIKNPNTNYLTYDFKKYKISEQELIFDFYNDMDFY
;
A
#
# COMPACT_ATOMS: atom_id res chain seq x y z
N MET A 1 -6.64 11.62 26.48
CA MET A 1 -5.58 10.60 26.27
C MET A 1 -6.03 9.20 26.72
N GLU A 2 -6.30 8.93 28.01
CA GLU A 2 -6.61 7.57 28.53
C GLU A 2 -7.76 6.88 27.78
N ASN A 3 -8.93 7.54 27.69
CA ASN A 3 -10.08 7.02 26.92
C ASN A 3 -9.75 6.76 25.45
N GLU A 4 -8.86 7.56 24.88
CA GLU A 4 -8.41 7.38 23.50
C GLU A 4 -7.50 6.15 23.35
N LEU A 5 -6.55 5.95 24.28
CA LEU A 5 -5.70 4.77 24.31
C LEU A 5 -6.53 3.49 24.44
N TYR A 6 -7.57 3.47 25.29
CA TYR A 6 -8.52 2.36 25.40
C TYR A 6 -9.28 2.14 24.08
N LYS A 7 -9.76 3.20 23.43
CA LYS A 7 -10.43 3.10 22.12
C LYS A 7 -9.50 2.54 21.04
N ILE A 8 -8.24 2.97 21.02
CA ILE A 8 -7.23 2.44 20.10
C ILE A 8 -7.01 0.95 20.34
N TYR A 9 -6.84 0.57 21.61
CA TYR A 9 -6.66 -0.82 22.00
C TYR A 9 -7.84 -1.71 21.60
N SER A 10 -9.09 -1.28 21.86
CA SER A 10 -10.30 -2.04 21.51
C SER A 10 -10.44 -2.31 20.01
N ASN A 11 -9.86 -1.45 19.17
CA ASN A 11 -9.83 -1.61 17.72
C ASN A 11 -8.67 -2.50 17.21
N LEU A 12 -7.78 -2.97 18.10
CA LEU A 12 -6.73 -3.92 17.70
C LEU A 12 -7.32 -5.28 17.39
N LYS A 13 -7.09 -5.79 16.19
CA LYS A 13 -7.53 -7.13 15.76
C LYS A 13 -6.87 -8.21 16.62
N SER A 14 -7.55 -9.34 16.81
CA SER A 14 -7.05 -10.49 17.58
C SER A 14 -5.77 -11.11 17.01
N ASN A 15 -5.64 -11.12 15.67
CA ASN A 15 -4.52 -11.72 14.94
C ASN A 15 -3.37 -10.73 14.63
N GLN A 16 -3.07 -9.82 15.55
CA GLN A 16 -1.96 -8.89 15.38
C GLN A 16 -0.59 -9.59 15.30
N SER A 17 0.29 -9.05 14.45
CA SER A 17 1.70 -9.47 14.44
C SER A 17 2.35 -9.20 15.80
N ILE A 18 3.01 -10.21 16.35
CA ILE A 18 3.67 -10.16 17.66
C ILE A 18 5.04 -9.48 17.51
N GLY A 19 5.33 -8.51 18.38
CA GLY A 19 6.60 -7.79 18.42
C GLY A 19 7.76 -8.64 18.97
N ILE A 20 8.85 -7.96 19.30
CA ILE A 20 10.08 -8.63 19.77
C ILE A 20 9.94 -9.18 21.20
N ASP A 21 9.00 -8.66 21.98
CA ASP A 21 8.67 -9.06 23.35
C ASP A 21 7.88 -10.38 23.43
N GLY A 22 7.36 -10.87 22.30
CA GLY A 22 6.57 -12.09 22.26
C GLY A 22 5.16 -11.98 22.89
N VAL A 23 4.70 -10.76 23.23
CA VAL A 23 3.39 -10.55 23.87
C VAL A 23 2.28 -10.65 22.84
N SER A 24 1.35 -11.60 23.04
CA SER A 24 0.15 -11.75 22.22
C SER A 24 -0.97 -10.83 22.71
N LYS A 25 -2.02 -10.65 21.86
CA LYS A 25 -3.21 -9.87 22.23
C LYS A 25 -3.89 -10.43 23.49
N GLN A 26 -4.00 -11.75 23.61
CA GLN A 26 -4.59 -12.40 24.79
C GLN A 26 -3.84 -12.08 26.08
N LYS A 27 -2.49 -12.14 26.05
CA LYS A 27 -1.67 -11.75 27.22
C LYS A 27 -1.81 -10.27 27.56
N LEU A 28 -1.91 -9.40 26.55
CA LEU A 28 -2.12 -7.98 26.77
C LEU A 28 -3.51 -7.70 27.35
N ASP A 29 -4.55 -8.48 26.98
CA ASP A 29 -5.92 -8.34 27.51
C ASP A 29 -5.98 -8.50 29.02
N GLU A 30 -5.13 -9.36 29.60
CA GLU A 30 -5.07 -9.62 31.05
C GLU A 30 -4.52 -8.43 31.85
N ILE A 31 -3.69 -7.58 31.25
CA ILE A 31 -2.96 -6.50 31.93
C ILE A 31 -3.22 -5.11 31.33
N ILE A 32 -4.22 -4.99 30.47
CA ILE A 32 -4.41 -3.77 29.66
C ILE A 32 -4.65 -2.51 30.48
N ALA A 33 -5.33 -2.61 31.61
CA ALA A 33 -5.62 -1.46 32.46
C ALA A 33 -4.31 -0.85 33.03
N ASP A 34 -3.43 -1.70 33.55
CA ASP A 34 -2.12 -1.28 34.07
C ASP A 34 -1.23 -0.74 32.95
N GLU A 35 -1.23 -1.42 31.80
CA GLU A 35 -0.45 -0.99 30.65
C GLU A 35 -0.86 0.38 30.11
N ILE A 36 -2.15 0.67 30.03
CA ILE A 36 -2.63 2.00 29.59
C ILE A 36 -2.26 3.08 30.63
N ALA A 37 -2.37 2.79 31.91
CA ALA A 37 -1.94 3.72 32.95
C ALA A 37 -0.44 4.01 32.87
N ILE A 38 0.38 2.98 32.61
CA ILE A 38 1.83 3.12 32.43
C ILE A 38 2.14 3.93 31.15
N ILE A 39 1.49 3.63 30.03
CA ILE A 39 1.67 4.37 28.78
C ILE A 39 1.36 5.84 28.98
N LYS A 40 0.19 6.16 29.55
CA LYS A 40 -0.23 7.54 29.82
C LYS A 40 0.80 8.27 30.64
N ARG A 41 1.16 7.74 31.83
CA ARG A 41 2.16 8.34 32.73
C ARG A 41 3.50 8.59 32.03
N LYS A 42 3.98 7.63 31.22
CA LYS A 42 5.25 7.75 30.51
C LYS A 42 5.20 8.81 29.41
N ILE A 43 4.07 8.93 28.71
CA ILE A 43 3.90 9.98 27.70
C ILE A 43 3.86 11.35 28.36
N GLU A 44 3.04 11.51 29.42
CA GLU A 44 2.92 12.78 30.16
C GLU A 44 4.27 13.25 30.75
N ASN A 45 5.09 12.32 31.23
CA ASN A 45 6.41 12.60 31.79
C ASN A 45 7.55 12.60 30.75
N ASN A 46 7.24 12.52 29.44
CA ASN A 46 8.22 12.43 28.33
C ASN A 46 9.26 11.29 28.49
N SER A 47 8.89 10.24 29.23
CA SER A 47 9.75 9.09 29.56
C SER A 47 9.38 7.81 28.82
N TYR A 48 8.49 7.90 27.82
CA TYR A 48 8.16 6.76 26.99
C TYR A 48 9.30 6.45 26.01
N ASP A 49 9.75 5.19 25.99
CA ASP A 49 10.72 4.68 25.04
C ASP A 49 10.13 3.48 24.29
N PHE A 50 10.32 3.45 22.97
CA PHE A 50 9.88 2.35 22.12
C PHE A 50 10.80 1.16 22.28
N SER A 51 10.22 -0.04 22.26
CA SER A 51 10.98 -1.29 22.13
C SER A 51 11.62 -1.38 20.75
N PHE A 52 12.70 -2.15 20.61
CA PHE A 52 13.24 -2.48 19.30
C PHE A 52 12.14 -3.09 18.42
N TYR A 53 12.12 -2.72 17.14
CA TYR A 53 11.18 -3.32 16.20
C TYR A 53 11.69 -4.68 15.74
N LYS A 54 10.79 -5.66 15.71
CA LYS A 54 11.12 -6.99 15.19
C LYS A 54 11.18 -6.94 13.67
N GLN A 55 12.27 -7.44 13.10
CA GLN A 55 12.45 -7.54 11.66
C GLN A 55 11.56 -8.62 11.04
N LYS A 56 10.93 -8.28 9.92
CA LYS A 56 10.32 -9.22 8.99
C LYS A 56 10.77 -8.89 7.57
N LEU A 57 11.41 -9.85 6.91
CA LEU A 57 11.83 -9.69 5.53
C LEU A 57 10.72 -10.16 4.58
N LEU A 58 10.32 -9.31 3.66
CA LEU A 58 9.41 -9.62 2.56
C LEU A 58 10.20 -9.71 1.25
N VAL A 59 10.12 -10.83 0.57
CA VAL A 59 10.78 -11.03 -0.74
C VAL A 59 9.99 -10.28 -1.81
N LYS A 60 10.61 -9.29 -2.46
CA LYS A 60 10.04 -8.57 -3.60
C LYS A 60 10.37 -9.25 -4.94
N SER A 61 11.59 -9.76 -5.07
CA SER A 61 12.09 -10.50 -6.23
C SER A 61 13.28 -11.37 -5.79
N ILE A 62 13.85 -12.17 -6.71
CA ILE A 62 14.94 -13.13 -6.42
C ILE A 62 16.09 -12.50 -5.61
N ASN A 63 16.40 -11.21 -5.82
CA ASN A 63 17.53 -10.53 -5.17
C ASN A 63 17.13 -9.29 -4.37
N LYS A 64 15.83 -9.06 -4.11
CA LYS A 64 15.38 -7.87 -3.38
C LYS A 64 14.42 -8.25 -2.27
N THR A 65 14.82 -7.91 -1.04
CA THR A 65 13.97 -8.00 0.14
C THR A 65 13.57 -6.60 0.61
N ARG A 66 12.38 -6.51 1.22
CA ARG A 66 11.92 -5.33 1.95
C ARG A 66 11.92 -5.67 3.42
N GLU A 67 12.56 -4.85 4.22
CA GLU A 67 12.49 -4.93 5.67
C GLU A 67 11.21 -4.29 6.18
N ILE A 68 10.48 -4.99 7.03
CA ILE A 68 9.29 -4.50 7.71
C ILE A 68 9.55 -4.53 9.21
N SER A 69 9.29 -3.42 9.85
CA SER A 69 9.42 -3.19 11.28
C SER A 69 8.12 -3.54 11.99
N ILE A 70 8.16 -4.52 12.89
CA ILE A 70 7.00 -4.94 13.68
C ILE A 70 7.17 -4.44 15.12
N PRO A 71 6.40 -3.41 15.56
CA PRO A 71 6.42 -2.93 16.93
C PRO A 71 5.71 -3.90 17.89
N THR A 72 5.99 -3.78 19.19
CA THR A 72 5.23 -4.47 20.23
C THR A 72 3.77 -4.01 20.23
N LEU A 73 2.87 -4.77 20.85
CA LEU A 73 1.46 -4.37 20.93
C LEU A 73 1.27 -3.07 21.73
N ARG A 74 2.07 -2.87 22.80
CA ARG A 74 2.14 -1.61 23.55
C ARG A 74 2.54 -0.46 22.63
N ASP A 75 3.60 -0.61 21.88
CA ASP A 75 4.08 0.41 20.96
C ASP A 75 3.07 0.69 19.84
N LYS A 76 2.32 -0.32 19.36
CA LYS A 76 1.25 -0.11 18.37
C LYS A 76 0.15 0.83 18.88
N ILE A 77 -0.17 0.77 20.19
CA ILE A 77 -1.15 1.69 20.78
C ILE A 77 -0.61 3.13 20.72
N VAL A 78 0.64 3.33 21.13
CA VAL A 78 1.27 4.67 21.13
C VAL A 78 1.46 5.18 19.69
N LEU A 79 1.91 4.33 18.77
CA LEU A 79 2.05 4.69 17.36
C LEU A 79 0.71 5.08 16.72
N LYS A 80 -0.40 4.44 17.12
CA LYS A 80 -1.72 4.81 16.61
C LYS A 80 -2.21 6.11 17.24
N TYR A 81 -1.90 6.36 18.51
CA TYR A 81 -2.13 7.65 19.16
C TYR A 81 -1.37 8.76 18.42
N LEU A 82 -0.07 8.59 18.16
CA LEU A 82 0.72 9.54 17.37
C LEU A 82 0.16 9.74 15.95
N PHE A 83 -0.31 8.68 15.31
CA PHE A 83 -0.97 8.79 14.01
C PHE A 83 -2.18 9.71 14.05
N ASN A 84 -3.00 9.62 15.10
CA ASN A 84 -4.18 10.48 15.27
C ASN A 84 -3.75 11.95 15.48
N GLU A 85 -2.79 12.20 16.36
CA GLU A 85 -2.27 13.54 16.65
C GLU A 85 -1.68 14.22 15.40
N ILE A 86 -0.82 13.49 14.66
CA ILE A 86 -0.22 13.99 13.41
C ILE A 86 -1.31 14.24 12.36
N SER A 87 -2.24 13.29 12.18
CA SER A 87 -3.31 13.40 11.19
C SER A 87 -4.22 14.60 11.48
N ASN A 88 -4.52 14.87 12.75
CA ASN A 88 -5.33 16.03 13.15
C ASN A 88 -4.59 17.34 12.89
N SER A 89 -3.29 17.41 13.20
CA SER A 89 -2.47 18.61 13.01
C SER A 89 -2.28 18.97 11.53
N PHE A 90 -2.24 17.97 10.64
CA PHE A 90 -2.03 18.15 9.20
C PHE A 90 -3.31 17.98 8.35
N LYS A 91 -4.48 17.90 8.97
CA LYS A 91 -5.76 17.61 8.28
C LYS A 91 -6.05 18.51 7.08
N GLU A 92 -5.69 19.78 7.15
CA GLU A 92 -5.94 20.77 6.09
C GLU A 92 -4.82 20.81 5.03
N ASN A 93 -3.63 20.26 5.35
CA ASN A 93 -2.45 20.37 4.50
C ASN A 93 -2.22 19.14 3.64
N LEU A 94 -2.68 17.98 4.12
CA LEU A 94 -2.57 16.75 3.35
C LEU A 94 -3.87 16.56 2.57
N THR A 95 -3.75 16.56 1.26
CA THR A 95 -4.83 16.10 0.40
C THR A 95 -5.28 14.74 0.90
N SER A 96 -6.58 14.58 1.15
CA SER A 96 -7.14 13.29 1.58
C SER A 96 -6.54 12.22 0.68
N LYS A 97 -5.89 11.18 1.27
CA LYS A 97 -5.22 10.11 0.52
C LYS A 97 -6.17 9.62 -0.57
N SER A 98 -5.98 10.13 -1.77
CA SER A 98 -6.74 9.68 -2.94
C SER A 98 -6.43 8.20 -3.11
N HIS A 99 -7.45 7.34 -3.14
CA HIS A 99 -7.22 5.93 -3.45
C HIS A 99 -6.54 5.85 -4.82
N ALA A 100 -5.61 4.92 -5.01
CA ALA A 100 -4.88 4.73 -6.27
C ALA A 100 -5.81 4.77 -7.51
N ASN A 101 -7.03 4.21 -7.40
CA ASN A 101 -8.04 4.28 -8.47
C ASN A 101 -8.51 5.70 -8.79
N MET A 102 -8.60 6.58 -7.81
CA MET A 102 -8.97 7.99 -8.05
C MET A 102 -7.85 8.70 -8.80
N ILE A 103 -6.60 8.45 -8.42
CA ILE A 103 -5.43 9.01 -9.12
C ILE A 103 -5.40 8.53 -10.57
N ILE A 104 -5.61 7.22 -10.80
CA ILE A 104 -5.66 6.66 -12.15
C ILE A 104 -6.79 7.29 -12.99
N ASN A 105 -7.97 7.50 -12.40
CA ASN A 105 -9.07 8.19 -13.09
C ASN A 105 -8.68 9.61 -13.52
N GLU A 106 -7.97 10.34 -12.65
CA GLU A 106 -7.49 11.68 -12.98
C GLU A 106 -6.36 11.64 -14.04
N VAL A 107 -5.47 10.64 -14.00
CA VAL A 107 -4.46 10.43 -15.07
C VAL A 107 -5.17 10.21 -16.40
N ILE A 108 -6.13 9.28 -16.46
CA ILE A 108 -6.88 8.96 -17.70
C ILE A 108 -7.60 10.18 -18.24
N LYS A 109 -8.23 10.96 -17.38
CA LYS A 109 -8.97 12.16 -17.75
C LYS A 109 -8.09 13.28 -18.30
N ASN A 110 -6.85 13.40 -17.79
CA ASN A 110 -5.97 14.50 -18.15
C ASN A 110 -4.94 14.14 -19.23
N ARG A 111 -4.66 12.85 -19.49
CA ARG A 111 -3.58 12.44 -20.40
C ARG A 111 -3.69 12.98 -21.82
N GLU A 112 -4.89 13.22 -22.31
CA GLU A 112 -5.10 13.74 -23.67
C GLU A 112 -4.82 15.25 -23.78
N ASN A 113 -4.70 15.95 -22.66
CA ASN A 113 -4.39 17.39 -22.61
C ASN A 113 -2.89 17.68 -22.71
N PHE A 114 -2.04 16.66 -22.68
CA PHE A 114 -0.58 16.77 -22.67
C PHE A 114 0.03 15.83 -23.72
N ASN A 115 1.22 16.18 -24.19
CA ASN A 115 1.89 15.39 -25.24
C ASN A 115 3.18 14.69 -24.76
N ALA A 116 3.50 14.80 -23.48
CA ALA A 116 4.65 14.15 -22.85
C ALA A 116 4.34 13.70 -21.41
N PHE A 117 5.16 12.78 -20.93
CA PHE A 117 5.13 12.33 -19.53
C PHE A 117 6.53 12.27 -18.92
N ILE A 118 6.59 12.39 -17.59
CA ILE A 118 7.78 12.12 -16.77
C ILE A 118 7.33 11.18 -15.65
N LYS A 119 8.00 10.05 -15.50
CA LYS A 119 7.86 9.14 -14.37
C LYS A 119 9.08 9.26 -13.48
N VAL A 120 8.88 9.33 -12.17
CA VAL A 120 9.97 9.44 -11.19
C VAL A 120 9.93 8.24 -10.25
N ASP A 121 11.08 7.58 -10.06
CA ASP A 121 11.29 6.51 -9.08
C ASP A 121 12.35 6.97 -8.06
N ILE A 122 11.95 7.06 -6.80
CA ILE A 122 12.83 7.52 -5.70
C ILE A 122 13.64 6.33 -5.17
N VAL A 123 14.95 6.52 -5.08
CA VAL A 123 15.86 5.49 -4.56
C VAL A 123 15.63 5.30 -3.06
N ASN A 124 15.19 4.11 -2.65
CA ASN A 124 15.01 3.75 -1.24
C ASN A 124 14.25 4.81 -0.41
N PHE A 125 13.10 5.28 -0.88
CA PHE A 125 12.38 6.43 -0.32
C PHE A 125 12.32 6.45 1.22
N PHE A 126 11.68 5.46 1.85
CA PHE A 126 11.54 5.42 3.32
C PHE A 126 12.89 5.38 4.06
N PRO A 127 13.87 4.56 3.65
CA PRO A 127 15.20 4.56 4.26
C PRO A 127 16.00 5.86 4.07
N SER A 128 15.65 6.70 3.08
CA SER A 128 16.37 7.93 2.75
C SER A 128 15.79 9.19 3.39
N ILE A 129 14.64 9.12 4.06
CA ILE A 129 14.00 10.28 4.71
C ILE A 129 14.93 10.88 5.77
N ASN A 130 15.34 12.13 5.59
CA ASN A 130 16.20 12.84 6.53
C ASN A 130 15.41 13.27 7.77
N HIS A 131 15.90 12.92 8.97
CA HIS A 131 15.20 13.21 10.21
C HIS A 131 15.09 14.70 10.54
N GLU A 132 16.12 15.51 10.22
CA GLU A 132 16.12 16.94 10.50
C GLU A 132 15.04 17.64 9.67
N ILE A 133 15.06 17.43 8.34
CA ILE A 133 14.05 17.99 7.43
C ILE A 133 12.64 17.55 7.83
N LEU A 134 12.46 16.26 8.17
CA LEU A 134 11.15 15.76 8.60
C LEU A 134 10.67 16.47 9.88
N LEU A 135 11.53 16.59 10.88
CA LEU A 135 11.20 17.25 12.15
C LEU A 135 10.91 18.75 11.98
N GLU A 136 11.64 19.44 11.11
CA GLU A 136 11.36 20.83 10.77
C GLU A 136 9.97 20.99 10.16
N LYS A 137 9.60 20.11 9.21
CA LYS A 137 8.27 20.11 8.62
C LYS A 137 7.17 19.81 9.65
N LEU A 138 7.40 18.87 10.55
CA LEU A 138 6.45 18.54 11.61
C LEU A 138 6.23 19.71 12.58
N LYS A 139 7.27 20.45 12.94
CA LYS A 139 7.23 21.63 13.82
C LYS A 139 6.36 22.76 13.25
N THR A 140 6.08 22.79 11.97
CA THR A 140 5.20 23.80 11.37
C THR A 140 3.76 23.71 11.86
N LYS A 141 3.32 22.53 12.34
CA LYS A 141 1.93 22.23 12.75
C LYS A 141 1.81 21.54 14.10
N ILE A 142 2.85 20.92 14.60
CA ILE A 142 2.88 20.25 15.89
C ILE A 142 3.73 21.09 16.85
N PHE A 143 3.09 21.67 17.84
CA PHE A 143 3.74 22.55 18.84
C PHE A 143 3.98 21.84 20.18
N ASP A 144 3.42 20.64 20.37
CA ASP A 144 3.66 19.81 21.56
C ASP A 144 5.01 19.11 21.46
N GLU A 145 5.97 19.56 22.28
CA GLU A 145 7.32 19.00 22.33
C GLU A 145 7.34 17.53 22.75
N ASN A 146 6.38 17.06 23.55
CA ASN A 146 6.30 15.65 23.94
C ASN A 146 5.94 14.78 22.73
N ILE A 147 5.00 15.24 21.89
CA ILE A 147 4.64 14.56 20.64
C ILE A 147 5.82 14.54 19.68
N LEU A 148 6.51 15.66 19.47
CA LEU A 148 7.70 15.73 18.62
C LEU A 148 8.81 14.80 19.11
N ASN A 149 9.06 14.74 20.42
CA ASN A 149 10.04 13.83 21.01
C ASN A 149 9.66 12.35 20.83
N LEU A 150 8.38 12.00 20.97
CA LEU A 150 7.90 10.64 20.70
C LEU A 150 8.10 10.28 19.23
N ILE A 151 7.78 11.17 18.30
CA ILE A 151 8.03 10.94 16.86
C ILE A 151 9.52 10.73 16.61
N LYS A 152 10.38 11.60 17.19
CA LYS A 152 11.83 11.48 17.07
C LYS A 152 12.35 10.14 17.61
N LYS A 153 11.85 9.68 18.77
CA LYS A 153 12.18 8.37 19.34
C LYS A 153 11.72 7.24 18.41
N THR A 154 10.53 7.35 17.83
CA THR A 154 9.98 6.35 16.90
C THR A 154 10.86 6.16 15.66
N ILE A 155 11.26 7.25 14.98
CA ILE A 155 12.03 7.15 13.74
C ILE A 155 13.49 6.74 13.98
N LYS A 156 14.04 7.03 15.17
CA LYS A 156 15.39 6.61 15.58
C LYS A 156 15.45 5.18 16.07
N GLN A 157 14.32 4.58 16.46
CA GLN A 157 14.32 3.22 16.97
C GLN A 157 14.63 2.23 15.85
N THR A 158 15.46 1.24 16.15
CA THR A 158 16.00 0.31 15.19
C THR A 158 15.18 -0.96 15.04
N THR A 159 15.23 -1.53 13.84
CA THR A 159 14.68 -2.84 13.51
C THR A 159 15.78 -3.89 13.64
N VAL A 160 15.51 -4.95 14.38
CA VAL A 160 16.47 -6.01 14.68
C VAL A 160 15.88 -7.39 14.46
N ASP A 161 16.71 -8.34 14.08
CA ASP A 161 16.31 -9.75 14.05
C ASP A 161 15.95 -10.23 15.47
N GLN A 162 14.94 -11.08 15.59
CA GLN A 162 14.49 -11.60 16.88
C GLN A 162 15.58 -12.37 17.62
N LYS A 163 16.51 -12.99 16.89
CA LYS A 163 17.61 -13.77 17.45
C LYS A 163 18.79 -12.93 17.93
N THR A 164 18.83 -11.62 17.57
CA THR A 164 19.92 -10.73 18.00
C THR A 164 19.94 -10.60 19.52
N PRO A 165 21.06 -10.87 20.19
CA PRO A 165 21.19 -10.70 21.65
C PRO A 165 20.94 -9.27 22.10
N ASN A 166 20.36 -9.06 23.27
CA ASN A 166 20.01 -7.73 23.81
C ASN A 166 21.22 -6.79 23.86
N ILE A 167 22.41 -7.28 24.23
CA ILE A 167 23.65 -6.49 24.32
C ILE A 167 24.06 -5.95 22.93
N GLU A 168 23.79 -6.72 21.88
CA GLU A 168 24.12 -6.31 20.51
C GLU A 168 23.10 -5.33 19.96
N ARG A 169 21.83 -5.43 20.34
CA ARG A 169 20.77 -4.52 19.88
C ARG A 169 21.06 -3.05 20.19
N ILE A 170 21.68 -2.78 21.32
CA ILE A 170 22.04 -1.40 21.76
C ILE A 170 23.05 -0.75 20.81
N LYS A 171 23.82 -1.52 20.06
CA LYS A 171 24.80 -1.00 19.09
C LYS A 171 24.17 -0.48 17.80
N TYR A 172 22.92 -0.88 17.53
CA TYR A 172 22.22 -0.43 16.33
C TYR A 172 21.66 0.99 16.54
N ASN A 173 21.79 1.81 15.53
CA ASN A 173 21.23 3.17 15.48
C ASN A 173 20.60 3.40 14.11
N ASN A 174 19.50 4.14 14.07
CA ASN A 174 18.84 4.55 12.86
C ASN A 174 18.99 6.07 12.66
N PRO A 175 20.12 6.53 12.06
CA PRO A 175 20.41 7.97 11.93
C PRO A 175 19.58 8.64 10.85
N VAL A 176 19.03 7.88 9.91
CA VAL A 176 18.25 8.33 8.76
C VAL A 176 17.19 7.30 8.41
N GLY A 177 16.12 7.75 7.79
CA GLY A 177 15.04 6.88 7.33
C GLY A 177 13.91 6.69 8.34
N VAL A 178 12.78 6.27 7.82
CA VAL A 178 11.58 5.96 8.61
C VAL A 178 11.33 4.45 8.51
N PRO A 179 11.26 3.73 9.66
CA PRO A 179 11.02 2.30 9.66
C PRO A 179 9.72 1.94 8.92
N GLN A 180 9.75 0.98 8.00
CA GLN A 180 8.58 0.58 7.21
C GLN A 180 7.68 -0.38 8.00
N GLY A 181 6.38 -0.14 7.97
CA GLY A 181 5.40 -1.01 8.63
C GLY A 181 4.79 -0.44 9.91
N LEU A 182 5.25 0.71 10.38
CA LEU A 182 4.62 1.43 11.49
C LEU A 182 3.37 2.19 10.98
N SER A 183 2.39 2.38 11.86
CA SER A 183 1.15 3.09 11.49
C SER A 183 1.38 4.54 11.05
N ILE A 184 2.45 5.19 11.51
CA ILE A 184 2.80 6.58 11.18
C ILE A 184 3.70 6.71 9.95
N SER A 185 4.38 5.65 9.52
CA SER A 185 5.44 5.74 8.48
C SER A 185 4.94 6.35 7.18
N GLY A 186 3.77 5.91 6.70
CA GLY A 186 3.18 6.46 5.49
C GLY A 186 2.79 7.92 5.61
N LEU A 187 2.31 8.34 6.79
CA LEU A 187 1.92 9.73 7.06
C LEU A 187 3.16 10.64 7.15
N LEU A 188 4.23 10.18 7.79
CA LEU A 188 5.49 10.92 7.85
C LEU A 188 6.14 11.09 6.46
N ALA A 189 6.11 10.03 5.64
CA ALA A 189 6.58 10.08 4.26
C ALA A 189 5.74 11.04 3.41
N GLU A 190 4.42 11.11 3.64
CA GLU A 190 3.51 12.05 3.00
C GLU A 190 3.88 13.50 3.34
N ILE A 191 4.03 13.81 4.63
CA ILE A 191 4.42 15.15 5.11
C ILE A 191 5.79 15.56 4.53
N TYR A 192 6.71 14.61 4.40
CA TYR A 192 8.06 14.88 3.93
C TYR A 192 8.11 15.49 2.52
N VAL A 193 7.28 15.01 1.62
CA VAL A 193 7.25 15.42 0.21
C VAL A 193 6.07 16.31 -0.18
N ASN A 194 5.19 16.66 0.77
CA ASN A 194 3.97 17.41 0.50
C ASN A 194 4.22 18.76 -0.18
N ASP A 195 5.27 19.46 0.17
CA ASP A 195 5.59 20.77 -0.42
C ASP A 195 5.88 20.68 -1.92
N LEU A 196 6.50 19.56 -2.37
CA LEU A 196 6.68 19.29 -3.80
C LEU A 196 5.33 19.14 -4.51
N GLU A 197 4.43 18.38 -3.92
CA GLU A 197 3.09 18.19 -4.48
C GLU A 197 2.35 19.51 -4.61
N VAL A 198 2.40 20.35 -3.57
CA VAL A 198 1.80 21.69 -3.60
C VAL A 198 2.47 22.57 -4.67
N LYS A 199 3.80 22.58 -4.75
CA LYS A 199 4.55 23.34 -5.76
C LYS A 199 4.13 22.99 -7.17
N TYR A 200 4.14 21.70 -7.51
CA TYR A 200 3.84 21.23 -8.85
C TYR A 200 2.35 21.29 -9.21
N ASN A 201 1.44 21.09 -8.26
CA ASN A 201 0.00 21.22 -8.50
C ASN A 201 -0.44 22.68 -8.74
N ASN A 202 0.31 23.66 -8.26
CA ASN A 202 0.08 25.08 -8.55
C ASN A 202 0.57 25.50 -9.95
N ASN A 203 1.23 24.62 -10.68
CA ASN A 203 1.71 24.89 -12.03
C ASN A 203 0.67 24.42 -13.07
N ASN A 204 0.03 25.37 -13.75
CA ASN A 204 -1.00 25.08 -14.77
C ASN A 204 -0.47 24.40 -16.05
N LYS A 205 0.86 24.36 -16.26
CA LYS A 205 1.49 23.75 -17.44
C LYS A 205 1.68 22.25 -17.34
N LEU A 206 1.37 21.66 -16.19
CA LEU A 206 1.55 20.24 -15.94
C LEU A 206 0.46 19.70 -15.02
N LYS A 207 0.38 18.37 -14.91
CA LYS A 207 -0.38 17.65 -13.88
C LYS A 207 0.56 16.72 -13.15
N PHE A 208 0.61 16.87 -11.82
CA PHE A 208 1.45 16.07 -10.94
C PHE A 208 0.59 15.05 -10.20
N PHE A 209 0.93 13.78 -10.33
CA PHE A 209 0.26 12.65 -9.68
C PHE A 209 1.26 11.90 -8.83
N ARG A 210 0.93 11.66 -7.58
CA ARG A 210 1.79 10.92 -6.65
C ARG A 210 0.98 9.94 -5.81
N TYR A 211 1.55 8.77 -5.63
CA TYR A 211 1.08 7.78 -4.68
C TYR A 211 2.29 7.19 -3.94
N VAL A 212 2.55 7.67 -2.73
CA VAL A 212 3.71 7.34 -1.91
C VAL A 212 5.03 7.73 -2.62
N ASP A 213 5.74 6.77 -3.19
CA ASP A 213 7.02 6.90 -3.93
C ASP A 213 6.85 6.89 -5.46
N ASP A 214 5.70 6.44 -5.95
CA ASP A 214 5.38 6.49 -7.39
C ASP A 214 4.89 7.88 -7.80
N ILE A 215 5.59 8.52 -8.76
CA ILE A 215 5.24 9.85 -9.28
C ILE A 215 5.11 9.79 -10.79
N LEU A 216 4.05 10.42 -11.31
CA LEU A 216 3.81 10.64 -12.73
C LEU A 216 3.48 12.12 -12.95
N ILE A 217 4.13 12.73 -13.93
CA ILE A 217 3.85 14.10 -14.37
C ILE A 217 3.43 14.04 -15.85
N LEU A 218 2.32 14.69 -16.16
CA LEU A 218 1.90 14.94 -17.54
C LEU A 218 2.23 16.40 -17.87
N CYS A 219 2.93 16.65 -18.98
CA CYS A 219 3.37 17.97 -19.39
C CYS A 219 3.45 18.08 -20.92
N ASN A 220 3.81 19.25 -21.39
CA ASN A 220 4.14 19.44 -22.80
C ASN A 220 5.64 19.18 -23.03
N LYS A 221 5.97 18.70 -24.22
CA LYS A 221 7.32 18.32 -24.62
C LYS A 221 8.31 19.49 -24.45
N ASP A 222 7.88 20.72 -24.76
CA ASP A 222 8.72 21.90 -24.67
C ASP A 222 9.11 22.25 -23.21
N ASP A 223 8.32 21.82 -22.23
CA ASP A 223 8.60 22.05 -20.81
C ASP A 223 9.36 20.89 -20.14
N LEU A 224 9.51 19.74 -20.83
CA LEU A 224 9.96 18.46 -20.27
C LEU A 224 11.34 18.57 -19.60
N GLU A 225 12.35 19.09 -20.32
CA GLU A 225 13.73 19.21 -19.83
C GLU A 225 13.81 20.14 -18.60
N ASN A 226 13.12 21.28 -18.63
CA ASN A 226 13.07 22.20 -17.51
C ASN A 226 12.43 21.58 -16.27
N ILE A 227 11.37 20.78 -16.46
CA ILE A 227 10.70 20.10 -15.34
C ILE A 227 11.64 19.07 -14.74
N MET A 228 12.34 18.26 -15.55
CA MET A 228 13.30 17.26 -15.05
C MET A 228 14.43 17.90 -14.25
N ILE A 229 15.04 18.98 -14.73
CA ILE A 229 16.09 19.73 -14.01
C ILE A 229 15.57 20.25 -12.66
N ASN A 230 14.36 20.81 -12.65
CA ASN A 230 13.76 21.32 -11.41
C ASN A 230 13.46 20.17 -10.42
N LEU A 231 12.99 19.01 -10.90
CA LEU A 231 12.75 17.84 -10.06
C LEU A 231 14.05 17.35 -9.41
N GLU A 232 15.14 17.23 -10.16
CA GLU A 232 16.44 16.81 -9.63
C GLU A 232 16.91 17.75 -8.51
N SER A 233 16.79 19.07 -8.71
CA SER A 233 17.11 20.08 -7.69
C SER A 233 16.23 19.94 -6.46
N ASP A 234 14.91 19.84 -6.63
CA ASP A 234 13.95 19.75 -5.54
C ASP A 234 14.13 18.48 -4.70
N PHE A 235 14.39 17.34 -5.33
CA PHE A 235 14.68 16.10 -4.61
C PHE A 235 16.03 16.16 -3.89
N LYS A 236 17.03 16.82 -4.47
CA LYS A 236 18.32 17.06 -3.81
C LYS A 236 18.17 17.93 -2.56
N ASP A 237 17.34 18.96 -2.59
CA ASP A 237 17.04 19.82 -1.44
C ASP A 237 16.38 19.02 -0.31
N LEU A 238 15.56 18.02 -0.64
CA LEU A 238 15.00 17.05 0.29
C LEU A 238 15.99 15.94 0.70
N LYS A 239 17.26 15.99 0.28
CA LYS A 239 18.24 14.91 0.48
C LYS A 239 17.73 13.53 0.02
N LEU A 240 16.88 13.51 -1.01
CA LEU A 240 16.42 12.30 -1.70
C LEU A 240 17.14 12.15 -3.03
N THR A 241 17.39 10.91 -3.41
CA THR A 241 17.96 10.57 -4.71
C THR A 241 16.87 9.96 -5.58
N ILE A 242 16.71 10.44 -6.79
CA ILE A 242 15.90 9.82 -7.84
C ILE A 242 16.77 9.03 -8.80
N HIS A 243 16.22 8.00 -9.43
CA HIS A 243 16.91 7.32 -10.51
C HIS A 243 17.08 8.28 -11.70
N GLU A 244 18.19 8.15 -12.44
CA GLU A 244 18.43 8.93 -13.66
C GLU A 244 17.28 8.76 -14.65
N PHE A 245 16.97 9.83 -15.36
CA PHE A 245 15.93 9.84 -16.37
C PHE A 245 16.46 9.23 -17.66
N GLU A 246 15.85 8.13 -18.09
CA GLU A 246 16.17 7.43 -19.33
C GLU A 246 14.89 7.13 -20.11
N GLU A 247 14.95 7.20 -21.44
CA GLU A 247 13.85 6.77 -22.29
C GLU A 247 13.58 5.27 -22.09
N ASN A 248 12.32 4.88 -21.99
CA ASN A 248 11.87 3.48 -21.84
C ASN A 248 12.41 2.77 -20.56
N SER A 249 12.92 3.49 -19.58
CA SER A 249 13.35 2.90 -18.32
C SER A 249 12.15 2.40 -17.49
N THR A 250 12.33 1.33 -16.74
CA THR A 250 11.34 0.86 -15.75
C THR A 250 11.39 1.66 -14.45
N LYS A 251 12.40 2.52 -14.30
CA LYS A 251 12.65 3.40 -13.16
C LYS A 251 12.17 4.82 -13.48
N SER A 252 13.03 5.83 -13.33
CA SER A 252 12.68 7.15 -13.82
C SER A 252 12.75 7.17 -15.33
N SER A 253 11.71 7.65 -15.98
CA SER A 253 11.61 7.69 -17.44
C SER A 253 10.82 8.89 -17.92
N TYR A 254 11.00 9.24 -19.16
CA TYR A 254 10.25 10.28 -19.86
C TYR A 254 9.98 9.86 -21.29
N GLY A 255 9.02 10.48 -21.93
CA GLY A 255 8.66 10.19 -23.32
C GLY A 255 7.48 11.00 -23.81
N ASN A 256 7.07 10.71 -25.05
CA ASN A 256 5.85 11.27 -25.60
C ASN A 256 4.62 10.55 -25.01
N LYS A 257 3.44 11.14 -25.11
CA LYS A 257 2.19 10.56 -24.56
C LYS A 257 1.88 9.16 -25.12
N ASP A 258 2.34 8.89 -26.33
CA ASP A 258 2.08 7.64 -27.06
C ASP A 258 3.10 6.53 -26.75
N ASP A 259 4.21 6.89 -26.09
CA ASP A 259 5.21 5.93 -25.64
C ASP A 259 4.66 5.11 -24.46
N ILE A 260 5.25 3.92 -24.25
CA ILE A 260 4.82 3.02 -23.18
C ILE A 260 5.31 3.54 -21.83
N TYR A 261 4.38 3.72 -20.90
CA TYR A 261 4.74 3.96 -19.49
C TYR A 261 3.83 3.19 -18.53
N GLU A 262 4.34 2.97 -17.33
CA GLU A 262 3.63 2.25 -16.27
C GLU A 262 3.45 3.17 -15.05
N PHE A 263 2.25 3.20 -14.49
CA PHE A 263 1.95 3.93 -13.25
C PHE A 263 0.92 3.18 -12.41
N LEU A 264 1.19 2.99 -11.13
CA LEU A 264 0.31 2.28 -10.18
C LEU A 264 -0.18 0.91 -10.70
N GLY A 265 0.69 0.19 -11.40
CA GLY A 265 0.36 -1.14 -11.93
C GLY A 265 -0.42 -1.13 -13.24
N TYR A 266 -0.87 0.02 -13.72
CA TYR A 266 -1.40 0.18 -15.07
C TYR A 266 -0.27 0.37 -16.07
N LYS A 267 -0.51 -0.07 -17.30
CA LYS A 267 0.31 0.17 -18.49
C LYS A 267 -0.47 1.03 -19.45
N PHE A 268 0.13 2.12 -19.91
CA PHE A 268 -0.42 3.03 -20.89
C PHE A 268 0.40 2.90 -22.19
N GLU A 269 -0.25 2.79 -23.32
CA GLU A 269 0.37 2.65 -24.65
C GLU A 269 -0.61 3.22 -25.68
N ASN A 270 -0.35 4.38 -26.23
CA ASN A 270 -1.33 5.09 -27.05
C ASN A 270 -2.69 5.17 -26.32
N GLU A 271 -3.77 4.78 -26.98
CA GLU A 271 -5.12 4.70 -26.39
C GLU A 271 -5.33 3.47 -25.51
N LEU A 272 -4.40 2.49 -25.54
CA LEU A 272 -4.53 1.27 -24.76
C LEU A 272 -4.20 1.52 -23.30
N ILE A 273 -5.14 1.16 -22.43
CA ILE A 273 -4.97 1.12 -20.98
C ILE A 273 -5.04 -0.35 -20.58
N SER A 274 -3.91 -0.90 -20.19
CA SER A 274 -3.76 -2.30 -19.82
C SER A 274 -3.18 -2.45 -18.41
N VAL A 275 -2.78 -3.64 -18.05
CA VAL A 275 -2.16 -3.98 -16.77
C VAL A 275 -0.68 -4.28 -17.00
N ARG A 276 0.16 -3.81 -16.09
CA ARG A 276 1.60 -4.11 -16.07
C ARG A 276 1.85 -5.61 -16.11
N ASN A 277 2.80 -6.04 -16.95
CA ASN A 277 3.09 -7.46 -17.19
C ASN A 277 3.34 -8.26 -15.92
N SER A 278 4.05 -7.70 -14.93
CA SER A 278 4.30 -8.39 -13.66
C SER A 278 3.02 -8.66 -12.85
N SER A 279 2.03 -7.76 -12.90
CA SER A 279 0.72 -7.95 -12.26
C SER A 279 -0.13 -8.98 -13.00
N VAL A 280 -0.03 -9.04 -14.34
CA VAL A 280 -0.67 -10.08 -15.15
C VAL A 280 -0.09 -11.46 -14.83
N GLN A 281 1.24 -11.60 -14.78
CA GLN A 281 1.91 -12.86 -14.42
C GLN A 281 1.55 -13.32 -13.01
N LYS A 282 1.45 -12.38 -12.07
CA LYS A 282 1.00 -12.67 -10.71
C LYS A 282 -0.44 -13.20 -10.69
N MET A 283 -1.35 -12.67 -11.55
CA MET A 283 -2.71 -13.20 -11.67
C MET A 283 -2.70 -14.63 -12.21
N TYR A 284 -1.94 -14.93 -13.27
CA TYR A 284 -1.81 -16.30 -13.79
C TYR A 284 -1.26 -17.27 -12.72
N THR A 285 -0.23 -16.85 -11.98
CA THR A 285 0.34 -17.64 -10.88
C THR A 285 -0.70 -17.93 -9.80
N ASN A 286 -1.47 -16.94 -9.40
CA ASN A 286 -2.50 -17.09 -8.37
C ASN A 286 -3.64 -18.01 -8.84
N LEU A 287 -4.07 -17.91 -10.11
CA LEU A 287 -5.06 -18.81 -10.69
C LEU A 287 -4.51 -20.25 -10.73
N SER A 288 -3.26 -20.44 -11.22
CA SER A 288 -2.59 -21.75 -11.26
C SER A 288 -2.50 -22.38 -9.87
N LYS A 289 -2.17 -21.59 -8.85
CA LYS A 289 -2.11 -22.03 -7.45
C LYS A 289 -3.46 -22.58 -6.98
N LEU A 290 -4.57 -21.89 -7.28
CA LEU A 290 -5.90 -22.36 -6.93
C LEU A 290 -6.23 -23.74 -7.55
N PHE A 291 -5.96 -23.91 -8.84
CA PHE A 291 -6.15 -25.20 -9.54
C PHE A 291 -5.23 -26.29 -8.97
N THR A 292 -4.00 -25.97 -8.61
CA THR A 292 -3.06 -26.92 -7.97
C THR A 292 -3.57 -27.37 -6.60
N LEU A 293 -4.07 -26.43 -5.78
CA LEU A 293 -4.68 -26.76 -4.50
C LEU A 293 -5.91 -27.64 -4.66
N TYR A 294 -6.75 -27.38 -5.65
CA TYR A 294 -7.90 -28.22 -5.98
C TYR A 294 -7.48 -29.64 -6.39
N LYS A 295 -6.52 -29.77 -7.31
CA LYS A 295 -5.94 -31.05 -7.72
C LYS A 295 -5.42 -31.88 -6.53
N ASN A 296 -4.82 -31.23 -5.55
CA ASN A 296 -4.24 -31.88 -4.36
C ASN A 296 -5.26 -32.06 -3.21
N ASN A 297 -6.56 -31.94 -3.49
CA ASN A 297 -7.66 -32.09 -2.50
C ASN A 297 -7.49 -31.21 -1.24
N LYS A 298 -6.94 -30.00 -1.41
CA LYS A 298 -6.77 -29.04 -0.30
C LYS A 298 -8.00 -28.18 -0.03
N PHE A 299 -9.07 -28.37 -0.80
CA PHE A 299 -10.36 -27.71 -0.59
C PHE A 299 -11.40 -28.70 -0.01
N ASN A 300 -12.22 -28.22 0.91
CA ASN A 300 -13.25 -29.02 1.58
C ASN A 300 -14.35 -29.52 0.62
N SER A 301 -14.59 -28.81 -0.49
CA SER A 301 -15.55 -29.20 -1.50
C SER A 301 -15.27 -28.53 -2.85
N LYS A 302 -15.86 -29.12 -3.92
CA LYS A 302 -15.84 -28.51 -5.26
C LYS A 302 -16.51 -27.13 -5.26
N ASN A 303 -17.62 -26.95 -4.54
CA ASN A 303 -18.32 -25.68 -4.47
C ASN A 303 -17.50 -24.61 -3.77
N TYR A 304 -16.75 -24.97 -2.74
CA TYR A 304 -15.82 -24.07 -2.09
C TYR A 304 -14.71 -23.58 -3.06
N PHE A 305 -14.12 -24.49 -3.84
CA PHE A 305 -13.16 -24.11 -4.87
C PHE A 305 -13.77 -23.16 -5.92
N ILE A 306 -14.98 -23.46 -6.43
CA ILE A 306 -15.68 -22.61 -7.40
C ILE A 306 -15.90 -21.21 -6.82
N THR A 307 -16.33 -21.11 -5.57
CA THR A 307 -16.50 -19.83 -4.89
C THR A 307 -15.19 -19.05 -4.78
N ARG A 308 -14.10 -19.73 -4.39
CA ARG A 308 -12.75 -19.11 -4.31
C ARG A 308 -12.27 -18.61 -5.67
N LEU A 309 -12.45 -19.40 -6.72
CA LEU A 309 -12.09 -19.03 -8.08
C LEU A 309 -12.92 -17.82 -8.56
N ASN A 310 -14.23 -17.85 -8.34
CA ASN A 310 -15.12 -16.75 -8.69
C ASN A 310 -14.78 -15.47 -7.94
N LEU A 311 -14.45 -15.54 -6.64
CA LEU A 311 -13.95 -14.40 -5.86
C LEU A 311 -12.64 -13.82 -6.43
N LYS A 312 -11.72 -14.68 -6.90
CA LYS A 312 -10.47 -14.22 -7.51
C LYS A 312 -10.73 -13.47 -8.83
N ILE A 313 -11.75 -13.88 -9.59
CA ILE A 313 -12.14 -13.25 -10.87
C ILE A 313 -12.89 -11.94 -10.64
N THR A 314 -13.91 -11.94 -9.79
CA THR A 314 -14.83 -10.80 -9.62
C THR A 314 -14.46 -9.85 -8.49
N GLY A 315 -13.59 -10.30 -7.58
CA GLY A 315 -13.41 -9.60 -6.32
C GLY A 315 -14.63 -9.71 -5.40
N CYS A 316 -14.67 -8.86 -4.39
CA CYS A 316 -15.76 -8.85 -3.40
C CYS A 316 -16.06 -7.44 -2.89
N ILE A 317 -17.13 -7.31 -2.12
CA ILE A 317 -17.52 -6.08 -1.42
C ILE A 317 -17.48 -6.36 0.08
N ILE A 318 -16.70 -5.58 0.82
CA ILE A 318 -16.57 -5.65 2.28
C ILE A 318 -16.76 -4.23 2.81
N GLU A 319 -17.71 -4.05 3.74
CA GLU A 319 -17.98 -2.72 4.32
C GLU A 319 -18.20 -1.61 3.27
N ASN A 320 -18.93 -1.93 2.20
CA ASN A 320 -19.19 -1.05 1.04
C ASN A 320 -17.95 -0.70 0.19
N LYS A 321 -16.79 -1.32 0.45
CA LYS A 321 -15.59 -1.16 -0.38
C LYS A 321 -15.41 -2.34 -1.32
N LYS A 322 -15.07 -2.04 -2.57
CA LYS A 322 -14.80 -3.06 -3.60
C LYS A 322 -13.34 -3.49 -3.54
N TYR A 323 -13.10 -4.80 -3.46
CA TYR A 323 -11.76 -5.41 -3.39
C TYR A 323 -11.56 -6.40 -4.52
N GLY A 324 -10.31 -6.65 -4.84
CA GLY A 324 -9.91 -7.63 -5.86
C GLY A 324 -9.28 -6.98 -7.10
N TRP A 325 -8.52 -7.79 -7.83
CA TRP A 325 -7.73 -7.37 -8.98
C TRP A 325 -8.59 -6.65 -10.05
N ILE A 326 -9.74 -7.20 -10.41
CA ILE A 326 -10.62 -6.61 -11.43
C ILE A 326 -11.20 -5.25 -11.01
N ASN A 327 -11.47 -5.07 -9.71
CA ASN A 327 -11.96 -3.81 -9.18
C ASN A 327 -10.86 -2.74 -9.16
N PHE A 328 -9.62 -3.14 -8.88
CA PHE A 328 -8.47 -2.24 -8.95
C PHE A 328 -8.18 -1.81 -10.39
N PHE A 329 -8.16 -2.76 -11.32
CA PHE A 329 -7.93 -2.51 -12.74
C PHE A 329 -9.21 -2.23 -13.54
N SER A 330 -10.22 -1.59 -12.92
CA SER A 330 -11.53 -1.35 -13.55
C SER A 330 -11.48 -0.41 -14.75
N ASN A 331 -10.42 0.37 -14.91
CA ASN A 331 -10.26 1.35 -15.99
C ASN A 331 -9.61 0.80 -17.26
N ILE A 332 -9.20 -0.47 -17.28
CA ILE A 332 -8.59 -1.03 -18.49
C ILE A 332 -9.60 -1.10 -19.64
N ASN A 333 -9.06 -0.97 -20.86
CA ASN A 333 -9.78 -1.20 -22.11
C ASN A 333 -9.16 -2.36 -22.92
N ASP A 334 -8.18 -3.09 -22.35
CA ASP A 334 -7.53 -4.24 -22.95
C ASP A 334 -8.42 -5.49 -22.88
N HIS A 335 -9.37 -5.58 -23.81
CA HIS A 335 -10.25 -6.74 -23.92
C HIS A 335 -9.49 -8.02 -24.27
N ARG A 336 -8.36 -7.92 -25.02
CA ARG A 336 -7.54 -9.08 -25.36
C ARG A 336 -6.98 -9.76 -24.13
N LEU A 337 -6.45 -8.99 -23.17
CA LEU A 337 -5.98 -9.50 -21.89
C LEU A 337 -7.09 -10.23 -21.13
N LEU A 338 -8.30 -9.63 -21.07
CA LEU A 338 -9.43 -10.23 -20.37
C LEU A 338 -9.85 -11.57 -20.97
N PHE A 339 -9.92 -11.67 -22.30
CA PHE A 339 -10.22 -12.93 -23.01
C PHE A 339 -9.11 -13.98 -22.84
N GLN A 340 -7.85 -13.57 -22.77
CA GLN A 340 -6.73 -14.49 -22.47
C GLN A 340 -6.85 -15.09 -21.06
N LEU A 341 -7.22 -14.29 -20.05
CA LEU A 341 -7.47 -14.76 -18.70
C LEU A 341 -8.68 -15.69 -18.64
N ASP A 342 -9.78 -15.35 -19.33
CA ASP A 342 -10.97 -16.21 -19.40
C ASP A 342 -10.67 -17.56 -20.09
N ARG A 343 -9.88 -17.54 -21.17
CA ARG A 343 -9.41 -18.74 -21.85
C ARG A 343 -8.56 -19.62 -20.95
N PHE A 344 -7.62 -19.01 -20.23
CA PHE A 344 -6.77 -19.74 -19.28
C PHE A 344 -7.59 -20.44 -18.18
N VAL A 345 -8.59 -19.75 -17.62
CA VAL A 345 -9.48 -20.34 -16.62
C VAL A 345 -10.28 -21.49 -17.21
N ARG A 346 -10.85 -21.32 -18.41
CA ARG A 346 -11.61 -22.36 -19.11
C ARG A 346 -10.79 -23.63 -19.35
N GLU A 347 -9.58 -23.48 -19.93
CA GLU A 347 -8.68 -24.61 -20.23
C GLU A 347 -8.29 -25.39 -18.96
N ASN A 348 -8.10 -24.68 -17.84
CA ASN A 348 -7.83 -25.34 -16.56
C ASN A 348 -9.09 -26.00 -15.95
N CYS A 349 -10.27 -25.44 -16.13
CA CYS A 349 -11.54 -26.08 -15.73
C CYS A 349 -11.74 -27.40 -16.50
N GLU A 350 -11.53 -27.40 -17.80
CA GLU A 350 -11.60 -28.61 -18.65
C GLU A 350 -10.63 -29.69 -18.17
N LYS A 351 -9.36 -29.33 -17.90
CA LYS A 351 -8.34 -30.27 -17.38
C LYS A 351 -8.72 -30.91 -16.04
N HIS A 352 -9.56 -30.25 -15.24
CA HIS A 352 -9.95 -30.71 -13.92
C HIS A 352 -11.43 -31.18 -13.84
N ASN A 353 -12.11 -31.39 -14.97
CA ASN A 353 -13.50 -31.80 -15.08
C ASN A 353 -14.46 -30.90 -14.29
N ILE A 354 -14.24 -29.57 -14.38
CA ILE A 354 -15.08 -28.55 -13.75
C ILE A 354 -15.98 -27.95 -14.83
N LYS A 355 -17.29 -27.90 -14.57
CA LYS A 355 -18.23 -27.24 -15.50
C LYS A 355 -17.92 -25.74 -15.54
N TYR A 356 -17.68 -25.21 -16.73
CA TYR A 356 -17.31 -23.81 -16.92
C TYR A 356 -18.50 -22.86 -16.72
N ASP A 357 -19.74 -23.35 -16.87
CA ASP A 357 -20.95 -22.54 -16.69
C ASP A 357 -21.11 -21.98 -15.27
N ASP A 358 -20.52 -22.66 -14.27
CA ASP A 358 -20.51 -22.21 -12.88
C ASP A 358 -19.41 -21.15 -12.58
N ILE A 359 -18.56 -20.88 -13.59
CA ILE A 359 -17.38 -20.00 -13.41
C ILE A 359 -17.66 -18.63 -14.00
N LYS A 360 -17.34 -17.60 -13.21
CA LYS A 360 -17.40 -16.21 -13.65
C LYS A 360 -16.28 -15.89 -14.69
N LYS A 361 -16.44 -14.80 -15.44
CA LYS A 361 -15.51 -14.36 -16.48
C LYS A 361 -14.96 -12.97 -16.17
N PHE A 362 -13.67 -12.76 -16.40
CA PHE A 362 -13.04 -11.43 -16.26
C PHE A 362 -13.66 -10.41 -17.24
N SER A 363 -13.87 -10.82 -18.49
CA SER A 363 -14.52 -9.96 -19.50
C SER A 363 -15.91 -9.51 -19.10
N ARG A 364 -16.71 -10.40 -18.48
CA ARG A 364 -18.04 -10.04 -17.96
C ARG A 364 -17.93 -9.20 -16.70
N ALA A 365 -16.99 -9.49 -15.80
CA ALA A 365 -16.82 -8.76 -14.56
C ALA A 365 -16.48 -7.27 -14.82
N ILE A 366 -15.56 -6.97 -15.76
CA ILE A 366 -15.22 -5.58 -16.11
C ILE A 366 -16.41 -4.84 -16.73
N TYR A 367 -17.19 -5.54 -17.58
CA TYR A 367 -18.40 -4.97 -18.14
C TYR A 367 -19.42 -4.58 -17.06
N GLU A 368 -19.65 -5.45 -16.09
CA GLU A 368 -20.57 -5.22 -14.98
C GLU A 368 -20.10 -4.13 -14.01
N ILE A 369 -18.77 -3.94 -13.86
CA ILE A 369 -18.23 -2.81 -13.08
C ILE A 369 -18.58 -1.49 -13.75
N LYS A 370 -18.49 -1.41 -15.08
CA LYS A 370 -18.78 -0.22 -15.88
C LYS A 370 -20.28 0.00 -16.08
N ASN A 371 -21.08 -1.06 -16.06
CA ASN A 371 -22.54 -1.06 -16.30
C ASN A 371 -23.25 -1.87 -15.21
N PRO A 372 -23.41 -1.35 -14.00
CA PRO A 372 -23.87 -2.10 -12.84
C PRO A 372 -25.39 -2.37 -12.88
N ASN A 373 -25.84 -3.30 -13.72
CA ASN A 373 -27.26 -3.66 -13.90
C ASN A 373 -27.61 -5.07 -13.44
N THR A 374 -26.64 -5.88 -12.98
CA THR A 374 -26.89 -7.27 -12.59
C THR A 374 -26.22 -7.63 -11.28
N ASN A 375 -26.64 -8.75 -10.70
CA ASN A 375 -26.03 -9.32 -9.50
C ASN A 375 -24.75 -10.13 -9.80
N TYR A 376 -24.08 -9.91 -10.93
CA TYR A 376 -22.94 -10.73 -11.36
C TYR A 376 -21.72 -10.61 -10.44
N LEU A 377 -21.47 -9.42 -9.86
CA LEU A 377 -20.33 -9.13 -9.00
C LEU A 377 -20.60 -9.33 -7.51
N THR A 378 -21.73 -9.88 -7.12
CA THR A 378 -22.21 -9.88 -5.75
C THR A 378 -21.60 -10.96 -4.88
N TYR A 379 -20.41 -10.69 -4.36
CA TYR A 379 -20.01 -11.24 -3.07
C TYR A 379 -19.95 -10.09 -2.05
N ASP A 380 -21.13 -9.73 -1.53
CA ASP A 380 -21.24 -8.81 -0.39
C ASP A 380 -21.22 -9.64 0.91
N PHE A 381 -20.10 -9.65 1.59
CA PHE A 381 -19.90 -10.45 2.81
C PHE A 381 -20.80 -10.06 3.98
N LYS A 382 -21.46 -8.89 3.96
CA LYS A 382 -22.49 -8.57 4.96
C LYS A 382 -23.71 -9.51 4.89
N LYS A 383 -23.90 -10.17 3.76
CA LYS A 383 -25.05 -11.07 3.50
C LYS A 383 -24.75 -12.52 3.85
N TYR A 384 -23.54 -12.88 4.29
CA TYR A 384 -23.12 -14.25 4.54
C TYR A 384 -23.05 -14.60 6.03
N LYS A 385 -23.37 -15.87 6.37
CA LYS A 385 -23.34 -16.39 7.74
C LYS A 385 -21.89 -16.57 8.24
N ILE A 386 -21.71 -16.64 9.57
CA ILE A 386 -20.41 -16.76 10.24
C ILE A 386 -19.55 -17.95 9.74
N SER A 387 -20.17 -19.06 9.30
CA SER A 387 -19.47 -20.21 8.71
C SER A 387 -18.77 -19.91 7.36
N GLU A 388 -19.10 -18.80 6.72
CA GLU A 388 -18.51 -18.34 5.47
C GLU A 388 -17.40 -17.29 5.71
N GLN A 389 -17.21 -16.87 6.96
CA GLN A 389 -16.14 -15.93 7.33
C GLN A 389 -14.75 -16.56 7.20
N GLU A 390 -14.63 -17.90 7.24
CA GLU A 390 -13.39 -18.60 6.89
C GLU A 390 -13.00 -18.35 5.43
N LEU A 391 -13.98 -18.26 4.53
CA LEU A 391 -13.78 -17.84 3.13
C LEU A 391 -13.19 -16.42 3.04
N ILE A 392 -13.64 -15.53 3.92
CA ILE A 392 -13.16 -14.13 3.99
C ILE A 392 -11.73 -14.10 4.50
N PHE A 393 -11.44 -14.84 5.55
CA PHE A 393 -10.11 -14.89 6.17
C PHE A 393 -9.07 -15.43 5.19
N ASP A 394 -9.38 -16.51 4.50
CA ASP A 394 -8.52 -17.08 3.45
C ASP A 394 -8.38 -16.13 2.24
N PHE A 395 -9.45 -15.45 1.88
CA PHE A 395 -9.42 -14.47 0.80
C PHE A 395 -8.55 -13.26 1.17
N TYR A 396 -8.60 -12.76 2.40
CA TYR A 396 -7.73 -11.68 2.89
C TYR A 396 -6.26 -12.09 2.93
N ASN A 397 -5.97 -13.34 3.30
CA ASN A 397 -4.60 -13.85 3.31
C ASN A 397 -4.04 -14.08 1.90
N ASP A 398 -4.92 -14.36 0.91
CA ASP A 398 -4.58 -14.52 -0.51
C ASP A 398 -4.66 -13.20 -1.30
N MET A 399 -5.22 -12.14 -0.72
CA MET A 399 -5.12 -10.80 -1.30
C MET A 399 -3.73 -10.25 -1.01
N ASP A 400 -2.75 -10.67 -1.79
CA ASP A 400 -1.55 -9.88 -2.01
C ASP A 400 -2.00 -8.53 -2.60
N PHE A 401 -2.17 -7.54 -1.75
CA PHE A 401 -2.29 -6.16 -2.16
C PHE A 401 -0.94 -5.76 -2.76
N TYR A 402 -0.88 -5.69 -4.12
CA TYR A 402 0.19 -5.15 -4.98
C TYR A 402 1.57 -5.78 -4.88
#